data_04b36bd66b11569bed9542c96487634e
#
_entry.id   04b36bd66b11569bed9542c96487634e
#
_cell.length_a   1.000
_cell.length_b   1.000
_cell.length_c   1.000
_cell.angle_alpha   90.00
_cell.angle_beta   90.00
_cell.angle_gamma   90.00
#
_symmetry.space_group_name_H-M   'P 1'
#
loop_
_entity.id
_entity.type
_entity.pdbx_description
1 polymer ?
#
loop_
_entity_poly.entity_id
_entity_poly.type
_entity_poly.pdbx_seq_one_letter_code
_entity_poly.pdbx_strand_id
1 'polypeptide(L)'
;MSNLKTINLPDYGDFDEVEVIEICVESGQEVDSEEPILILETDKAAMEIPSSVNGIVNKVILNVGDKVKVGMPFLEIEVQENKEVDKTNIDIKEEVSVDEKTFMDDPPSAVDDAANVMSKQESNVINLNNHKSKNIHSGPATRKLAREFGINLSLVAGSGPKGRILKEDLHQYVKNILSSPQEQTFKSTQPDIDFSQWGNTKEVDLTKFQKTSLDNLHSSWVNIPHVTQHEEINISKLMKIREKLCKKYKVKISPLAFILKGLSVSLKEYEMMNSSLSKDLNTIIFKDFINIGVAVDTEYGLIVPNIKNIDSKTISNIGSEVKELADLAKKRRLKNEHLQGASFTVSSLSGVGGKFFTPIINPPEVGILGLSRTFDSLKLDKLKLETVKMLPVSLSYDHRVINGVYAIQFINHLSEVLNDIKFLEDSFK
;
A
#
# COMPACT_ATOMS: atom_id res chain seq x y z
N MET A 1 38.73 -28.05 25.23
CA MET A 1 37.61 -29.02 25.25
C MET A 1 36.53 -28.40 24.43
N SER A 2 36.16 -29.03 23.31
CA SER A 2 35.10 -28.55 22.44
C SER A 2 33.76 -28.58 23.19
N ASN A 3 33.14 -27.41 23.39
CA ASN A 3 31.82 -27.33 24.00
C ASN A 3 30.73 -27.62 22.94
N LEU A 4 30.44 -28.90 22.74
CA LEU A 4 29.32 -29.35 21.93
C LEU A 4 28.00 -29.03 22.66
N LYS A 5 27.13 -28.26 22.04
CA LYS A 5 25.79 -27.92 22.52
C LYS A 5 24.76 -28.47 21.56
N THR A 6 23.80 -29.24 22.08
CA THR A 6 22.64 -29.70 21.29
C THR A 6 21.56 -28.64 21.32
N ILE A 7 21.05 -28.26 20.16
CA ILE A 7 19.93 -27.32 20.01
C ILE A 7 18.65 -28.13 19.85
N ASN A 8 17.67 -27.83 20.70
CA ASN A 8 16.34 -28.42 20.67
C ASN A 8 15.34 -27.43 20.04
N LEU A 9 14.31 -27.99 19.43
CA LEU A 9 13.24 -27.25 18.80
C LEU A 9 12.49 -26.43 19.87
N PRO A 10 12.44 -25.09 19.77
CA PRO A 10 11.74 -24.26 20.74
C PRO A 10 10.23 -24.42 20.63
N ASP A 11 9.49 -23.93 21.64
CA ASP A 11 8.03 -23.93 21.66
C ASP A 11 7.51 -22.75 20.84
N TYR A 12 6.81 -23.02 19.75
CA TYR A 12 6.19 -22.01 18.86
C TYR A 12 4.65 -22.06 18.85
N GLY A 13 4.03 -22.63 19.89
CA GLY A 13 2.57 -22.65 20.06
C GLY A 13 1.95 -24.05 19.96
N ASP A 14 0.62 -24.13 20.00
CA ASP A 14 -0.19 -25.36 20.05
C ASP A 14 -0.15 -26.20 18.75
N PHE A 15 1.03 -26.78 18.43
CA PHE A 15 1.15 -27.73 17.32
C PHE A 15 1.72 -29.05 17.83
N ASP A 16 0.99 -30.14 17.60
CA ASP A 16 1.41 -31.48 18.06
C ASP A 16 2.55 -32.05 17.21
N GLU A 17 2.54 -31.82 15.89
CA GLU A 17 3.58 -32.27 14.95
C GLU A 17 3.69 -31.27 13.78
N VAL A 18 4.93 -30.95 13.36
CA VAL A 18 5.24 -30.08 12.21
C VAL A 18 6.23 -30.77 11.28
N GLU A 19 6.16 -30.51 9.97
CA GLU A 19 7.02 -31.13 8.97
C GLU A 19 8.18 -30.21 8.59
N VAL A 20 9.39 -30.79 8.42
CA VAL A 20 10.59 -30.07 7.99
C VAL A 20 10.56 -29.91 6.47
N ILE A 21 10.45 -28.64 5.99
CA ILE A 21 10.48 -28.36 4.54
C ILE A 21 11.91 -28.23 4.04
N GLU A 22 12.74 -27.47 4.78
CA GLU A 22 14.08 -27.13 4.32
C GLU A 22 15.05 -27.03 5.50
N ILE A 23 16.29 -27.46 5.27
CA ILE A 23 17.41 -27.30 6.21
C ILE A 23 18.38 -26.31 5.59
N CYS A 24 18.56 -25.16 6.23
CA CYS A 24 19.32 -24.03 5.68
C CYS A 24 20.83 -24.11 5.96
N VAL A 25 21.29 -25.13 6.70
CA VAL A 25 22.70 -25.26 7.14
C VAL A 25 23.25 -26.62 6.85
N GLU A 26 24.57 -26.69 6.59
CA GLU A 26 25.33 -27.94 6.35
C GLU A 26 26.33 -28.20 7.48
N SER A 27 26.70 -29.47 7.65
CA SER A 27 27.75 -29.87 8.63
C SER A 27 29.08 -29.20 8.26
N GLY A 28 29.71 -28.51 9.21
CA GLY A 28 30.94 -27.75 9.03
C GLY A 28 30.73 -26.25 8.72
N GLN A 29 29.49 -25.79 8.56
CA GLN A 29 29.16 -24.38 8.33
C GLN A 29 29.22 -23.59 9.64
N GLU A 30 29.72 -22.36 9.57
CA GLU A 30 29.68 -21.40 10.67
C GLU A 30 28.33 -20.68 10.64
N VAL A 31 27.65 -20.60 11.79
CA VAL A 31 26.31 -20.02 11.94
C VAL A 31 26.34 -18.98 13.04
N ASP A 32 25.79 -17.80 12.75
CA ASP A 32 25.62 -16.71 13.71
C ASP A 32 24.30 -16.84 14.47
N SER A 33 24.23 -16.21 15.66
CA SER A 33 22.98 -16.10 16.42
C SER A 33 21.93 -15.34 15.60
N GLU A 34 20.69 -15.85 15.60
CA GLU A 34 19.55 -15.37 14.82
C GLU A 34 19.57 -15.72 13.30
N GLU A 35 20.58 -16.43 12.81
CA GLU A 35 20.58 -16.95 11.44
C GLU A 35 19.60 -18.12 11.30
N PRO A 36 18.76 -18.19 10.24
CA PRO A 36 17.81 -19.26 10.04
C PRO A 36 18.50 -20.58 9.76
N ILE A 37 18.16 -21.62 10.55
CA ILE A 37 18.76 -22.97 10.45
C ILE A 37 17.82 -23.96 9.77
N LEU A 38 16.52 -23.83 10.04
CA LEU A 38 15.49 -24.81 9.69
C LEU A 38 14.19 -24.11 9.32
N ILE A 39 13.49 -24.61 8.29
CA ILE A 39 12.15 -24.14 7.92
C ILE A 39 11.15 -25.26 8.15
N LEU A 40 10.13 -24.97 8.96
CA LEU A 40 9.05 -25.89 9.31
C LEU A 40 7.74 -25.46 8.64
N GLU A 41 6.90 -26.41 8.23
CA GLU A 41 5.56 -26.16 7.73
C GLU A 41 4.51 -26.50 8.78
N THR A 42 3.68 -25.52 9.07
CA THR A 42 2.47 -25.70 9.86
C THR A 42 1.24 -25.61 8.95
N ASP A 43 0.09 -26.07 9.39
CA ASP A 43 -1.18 -25.99 8.64
C ASP A 43 -1.55 -24.56 8.19
N LYS A 44 -0.85 -23.52 8.70
CA LYS A 44 -1.19 -22.11 8.46
C LYS A 44 -0.06 -21.30 7.81
N ALA A 45 1.21 -21.65 8.01
CA ALA A 45 2.36 -20.90 7.46
C ALA A 45 3.66 -21.68 7.56
N ALA A 46 4.65 -21.33 6.72
CA ALA A 46 6.05 -21.71 6.90
C ALA A 46 6.69 -20.83 7.98
N MET A 47 7.51 -21.43 8.85
CA MET A 47 8.15 -20.78 9.99
C MET A 47 9.65 -21.06 9.98
N GLU A 48 10.46 -20.01 10.04
CA GLU A 48 11.92 -20.10 10.13
C GLU A 48 12.39 -20.22 11.58
N ILE A 49 13.28 -21.17 11.85
CA ILE A 49 13.86 -21.42 13.17
C ILE A 49 15.27 -20.85 13.20
N PRO A 50 15.52 -19.77 13.98
CA PRO A 50 16.84 -19.16 14.09
C PRO A 50 17.78 -19.93 15.05
N SER A 51 19.09 -19.77 14.84
CA SER A 51 20.11 -20.25 15.78
C SER A 51 20.06 -19.47 17.11
N SER A 52 20.12 -20.19 18.22
CA SER A 52 20.21 -19.58 19.55
C SER A 52 21.65 -19.31 20.03
N VAL A 53 22.66 -19.69 19.24
CA VAL A 53 24.09 -19.58 19.58
C VAL A 53 24.94 -19.41 18.33
N ASN A 54 26.13 -18.79 18.50
CA ASN A 54 27.15 -18.71 17.46
C ASN A 54 28.06 -19.94 17.56
N GLY A 55 28.41 -20.53 16.42
CA GLY A 55 29.32 -21.67 16.40
C GLY A 55 29.36 -22.39 15.05
N ILE A 56 30.08 -23.51 15.03
CA ILE A 56 30.19 -24.34 13.84
C ILE A 56 29.28 -25.54 13.97
N VAL A 57 28.47 -25.81 12.96
CA VAL A 57 27.57 -26.95 12.88
C VAL A 57 28.38 -28.25 12.84
N ASN A 58 28.26 -29.07 13.87
CA ASN A 58 28.92 -30.37 13.91
C ASN A 58 28.10 -31.44 13.17
N LYS A 59 26.79 -31.51 13.45
CA LYS A 59 25.91 -32.50 12.85
C LYS A 59 24.46 -32.03 12.81
N VAL A 60 23.80 -32.21 11.67
CA VAL A 60 22.34 -32.08 11.52
C VAL A 60 21.70 -33.42 11.76
N ILE A 61 20.69 -33.48 12.65
CA ILE A 61 20.08 -34.75 13.11
C ILE A 61 18.84 -35.09 12.30
N LEU A 62 18.16 -34.05 11.72
CA LEU A 62 16.90 -34.16 10.97
C LEU A 62 17.14 -34.21 9.47
N ASN A 63 16.16 -34.76 8.74
CA ASN A 63 16.10 -34.73 7.28
C ASN A 63 14.83 -33.95 6.80
N VAL A 64 14.88 -33.47 5.58
CA VAL A 64 13.71 -32.86 4.91
C VAL A 64 12.60 -33.90 4.80
N GLY A 65 11.38 -33.54 5.23
CA GLY A 65 10.22 -34.43 5.27
C GLY A 65 10.02 -35.14 6.63
N ASP A 66 10.90 -34.96 7.61
CA ASP A 66 10.71 -35.51 8.96
C ASP A 66 9.64 -34.74 9.73
N LYS A 67 8.83 -35.47 10.51
CA LYS A 67 7.86 -34.87 11.44
C LYS A 67 8.49 -34.70 12.80
N VAL A 68 8.49 -33.48 13.30
CA VAL A 68 9.15 -33.08 14.54
C VAL A 68 8.18 -32.49 15.57
N LYS A 69 8.53 -32.66 16.86
CA LYS A 69 7.78 -32.11 18.01
C LYS A 69 8.63 -31.13 18.78
N VAL A 70 7.95 -30.25 19.51
CA VAL A 70 8.59 -29.31 20.45
C VAL A 70 9.54 -30.01 21.39
N GLY A 71 10.75 -29.49 21.55
CA GLY A 71 11.79 -30.06 22.43
C GLY A 71 12.62 -31.16 21.81
N MET A 72 12.38 -31.64 20.57
CA MET A 72 13.24 -32.61 19.90
C MET A 72 14.60 -31.99 19.54
N PRO A 73 15.73 -32.74 19.74
CA PRO A 73 17.03 -32.27 19.31
C PRO A 73 17.15 -32.35 17.78
N PHE A 74 17.62 -31.27 17.16
CA PHE A 74 17.73 -31.19 15.69
C PHE A 74 19.13 -30.83 15.18
N LEU A 75 19.98 -30.22 16.03
CA LEU A 75 21.31 -29.77 15.62
C LEU A 75 22.31 -29.89 16.77
N GLU A 76 23.55 -30.26 16.43
CA GLU A 76 24.73 -30.18 17.33
C GLU A 76 25.67 -29.09 16.83
N ILE A 77 25.94 -28.07 17.66
CA ILE A 77 26.85 -26.96 17.37
C ILE A 77 28.03 -26.95 18.35
N GLU A 78 29.22 -26.73 17.83
CA GLU A 78 30.42 -26.42 18.60
C GLU A 78 30.51 -24.93 18.85
N VAL A 79 30.21 -24.49 20.09
CA VAL A 79 30.13 -23.09 20.48
C VAL A 79 31.54 -22.48 20.60
N GLN A 80 31.81 -21.38 19.88
CA GLN A 80 33.01 -20.57 20.04
C GLN A 80 32.79 -19.54 21.14
N GLU A 81 33.56 -19.60 22.21
CA GLU A 81 33.61 -18.55 23.23
C GLU A 81 34.28 -17.29 22.67
N ASN A 82 33.49 -16.30 22.27
CA ASN A 82 33.99 -14.96 22.00
C ASN A 82 34.21 -14.22 23.33
N LYS A 83 35.45 -13.74 23.54
CA LYS A 83 35.82 -12.89 24.67
C LYS A 83 34.94 -11.65 24.72
N GLU A 84 34.29 -11.49 25.86
CA GLU A 84 33.49 -10.32 26.23
C GLU A 84 34.31 -9.03 26.07
N VAL A 85 33.73 -8.05 25.39
CA VAL A 85 34.14 -6.65 25.45
C VAL A 85 33.36 -6.02 26.58
N ASP A 86 34.10 -5.57 27.58
CA ASP A 86 33.76 -4.89 28.82
C ASP A 86 32.70 -3.80 28.60
N LYS A 87 31.51 -3.95 29.18
CA LYS A 87 30.51 -2.89 29.33
C LYS A 87 30.68 -2.24 30.69
N THR A 88 31.29 -1.07 30.70
CA THR A 88 31.33 -0.14 31.81
C THR A 88 29.93 0.17 32.34
N ASN A 89 29.73 -0.14 33.62
CA ASN A 89 28.61 0.27 34.44
C ASN A 89 28.46 1.81 34.46
N ILE A 90 27.25 2.27 34.21
CA ILE A 90 26.78 3.56 34.70
C ILE A 90 25.52 3.29 35.56
N ASP A 91 25.76 3.27 36.87
CA ASP A 91 24.73 3.35 37.90
C ASP A 91 24.05 4.74 37.85
N ILE A 92 22.76 4.78 37.65
CA ILE A 92 21.94 5.91 38.06
C ILE A 92 20.77 5.32 38.89
N LYS A 93 20.96 5.38 40.22
CA LYS A 93 19.86 5.30 41.18
C LYS A 93 19.18 6.66 41.19
N GLU A 94 17.89 6.70 40.96
CA GLU A 94 16.98 7.66 41.57
C GLU A 94 15.64 6.99 41.82
N GLU A 95 15.38 6.77 43.10
CA GLU A 95 14.09 6.39 43.67
C GLU A 95 13.14 7.58 43.54
N VAL A 96 11.96 7.39 42.96
CA VAL A 96 10.80 8.23 43.21
C VAL A 96 9.63 7.30 43.55
N SER A 97 9.36 7.24 44.84
CA SER A 97 8.14 6.69 45.43
C SER A 97 6.95 7.58 45.09
N VAL A 98 5.92 7.02 44.52
CA VAL A 98 4.59 7.65 44.46
C VAL A 98 3.55 6.65 44.95
N ASP A 99 2.82 7.09 45.96
CA ASP A 99 1.80 6.41 46.72
C ASP A 99 0.68 5.75 45.88
N GLU A 100 0.36 4.53 46.29
CA GLU A 100 -0.91 3.87 46.02
C GLU A 100 -2.05 4.62 46.69
N LYS A 101 -3.02 5.10 45.95
CA LYS A 101 -4.40 5.32 46.42
C LYS A 101 -5.39 4.65 45.47
N THR A 102 -5.88 3.55 45.97
CA THR A 102 -7.14 2.84 45.76
C THR A 102 -8.24 3.70 45.12
N PHE A 103 -8.72 3.27 43.97
CA PHE A 103 -10.12 3.40 43.58
C PHE A 103 -10.60 2.03 43.11
N MET A 104 -11.35 1.35 43.97
CA MET A 104 -12.28 0.30 43.57
C MET A 104 -13.52 0.99 43.00
N ASP A 105 -13.90 0.67 41.80
CA ASP A 105 -15.28 0.66 41.33
C ASP A 105 -15.39 -0.41 40.24
N ASP A 106 -16.19 -1.42 40.54
CA ASP A 106 -16.58 -2.50 39.65
C ASP A 106 -17.45 -1.97 38.50
N PRO A 107 -17.23 -2.35 37.23
CA PRO A 107 -18.22 -2.17 36.19
C PRO A 107 -19.22 -3.34 36.20
N PRO A 108 -20.49 -3.09 35.89
CA PRO A 108 -21.56 -4.08 35.97
C PRO A 108 -21.40 -5.14 34.87
N SER A 109 -21.61 -6.37 35.27
CA SER A 109 -21.71 -7.57 34.48
C SER A 109 -22.83 -7.46 33.41
N ALA A 110 -22.48 -7.33 32.13
CA ALA A 110 -23.38 -7.52 31.00
C ALA A 110 -22.57 -7.92 29.76
N VAL A 111 -22.04 -9.12 29.73
CA VAL A 111 -21.51 -9.77 28.52
C VAL A 111 -21.75 -11.27 28.58
N ASP A 112 -23.01 -11.67 28.42
CA ASP A 112 -23.37 -13.08 28.20
C ASP A 112 -24.24 -13.33 26.95
N ASP A 113 -24.36 -12.38 26.01
CA ASP A 113 -25.14 -12.57 24.78
C ASP A 113 -24.38 -12.39 23.47
N ALA A 114 -23.05 -12.21 23.48
CA ALA A 114 -22.28 -12.03 22.23
C ALA A 114 -21.59 -13.31 21.70
N ALA A 115 -21.64 -14.41 22.45
CA ALA A 115 -20.94 -15.66 22.06
C ALA A 115 -21.77 -16.61 21.17
N ASN A 116 -23.02 -16.27 20.80
CA ASN A 116 -23.90 -17.16 20.07
C ASN A 116 -24.23 -16.73 18.64
N VAL A 117 -23.56 -15.74 18.07
CA VAL A 117 -23.78 -15.26 16.68
C VAL A 117 -22.63 -15.61 15.74
N MET A 118 -21.51 -16.16 16.23
CA MET A 118 -20.34 -16.49 15.39
C MET A 118 -20.16 -17.98 15.04
N SER A 119 -21.21 -18.79 15.11
CA SER A 119 -21.10 -20.20 14.72
C SER A 119 -22.12 -20.60 13.64
N LYS A 120 -22.20 -19.83 12.54
CA LYS A 120 -22.79 -20.28 11.28
C LYS A 120 -22.24 -19.50 10.08
N GLN A 121 -20.93 -19.56 9.86
CA GLN A 121 -20.41 -19.47 8.51
C GLN A 121 -20.34 -20.90 7.97
N GLU A 122 -21.44 -21.34 7.41
CA GLU A 122 -21.45 -22.50 6.53
C GLU A 122 -20.53 -22.19 5.37
N SER A 123 -19.44 -22.95 5.33
CA SER A 123 -18.65 -23.15 4.12
C SER A 123 -19.61 -23.38 2.96
N ASN A 124 -19.69 -22.44 2.01
CA ASN A 124 -20.32 -22.62 0.72
C ASN A 124 -19.50 -23.66 -0.08
N VAL A 125 -19.55 -24.90 0.35
CA VAL A 125 -19.43 -26.03 -0.54
C VAL A 125 -20.63 -25.90 -1.46
N ILE A 126 -20.39 -25.57 -2.72
CA ILE A 126 -21.39 -25.55 -3.77
C ILE A 126 -22.03 -26.93 -3.82
N ASN A 127 -23.14 -27.07 -3.12
CA ASN A 127 -23.97 -28.27 -3.14
C ASN A 127 -24.59 -28.34 -4.53
N LEU A 128 -23.97 -29.11 -5.43
CA LEU A 128 -24.42 -29.40 -6.81
C LEU A 128 -25.73 -30.21 -6.90
N ASN A 129 -26.48 -30.33 -5.81
CA ASN A 129 -27.70 -31.14 -5.79
C ASN A 129 -28.88 -30.37 -5.17
N ASN A 130 -29.42 -29.33 -5.83
CA ASN A 130 -30.86 -29.00 -5.74
C ASN A 130 -31.23 -27.80 -6.64
N HIS A 131 -31.09 -27.95 -7.97
CA HIS A 131 -31.96 -27.22 -8.88
C HIS A 131 -32.88 -28.19 -9.56
N LYS A 132 -34.20 -27.98 -9.35
CA LYS A 132 -35.25 -28.66 -10.11
C LYS A 132 -34.87 -28.67 -11.57
N SER A 133 -34.55 -29.84 -12.12
CA SER A 133 -34.14 -30.08 -13.49
C SER A 133 -35.20 -29.57 -14.45
N LYS A 134 -35.00 -28.36 -15.04
CA LYS A 134 -35.54 -28.13 -16.38
C LYS A 134 -34.98 -29.26 -17.23
N ASN A 135 -35.85 -29.97 -17.97
CA ASN A 135 -35.45 -31.06 -18.86
C ASN A 135 -34.46 -30.52 -19.88
N ILE A 136 -33.14 -30.62 -19.58
CA ILE A 136 -32.05 -30.18 -20.46
C ILE A 136 -31.87 -31.29 -21.49
N HIS A 137 -32.20 -31.01 -22.74
CA HIS A 137 -32.00 -31.94 -23.84
C HIS A 137 -30.52 -31.92 -24.27
N SER A 138 -29.76 -32.94 -23.87
CA SER A 138 -28.35 -33.11 -24.26
C SER A 138 -28.01 -34.61 -24.38
N GLY A 139 -27.06 -34.93 -25.27
CA GLY A 139 -26.60 -36.29 -25.47
C GLY A 139 -25.67 -36.78 -24.32
N PRO A 140 -25.48 -38.12 -24.17
CA PRO A 140 -24.62 -38.68 -23.13
C PRO A 140 -23.17 -38.15 -23.22
N ALA A 141 -22.61 -38.00 -24.44
CA ALA A 141 -21.27 -37.50 -24.70
C ALA A 141 -21.11 -36.03 -24.27
N THR A 142 -22.15 -35.18 -24.56
CA THR A 142 -22.18 -33.78 -24.14
C THR A 142 -22.24 -33.65 -22.61
N ARG A 143 -23.01 -34.51 -21.93
CA ARG A 143 -23.08 -34.54 -20.48
C ARG A 143 -21.77 -34.99 -19.82
N LYS A 144 -21.07 -35.95 -20.46
CA LYS A 144 -19.74 -36.38 -19.99
C LYS A 144 -18.75 -35.24 -20.10
N LEU A 145 -18.67 -34.56 -21.24
CA LEU A 145 -17.79 -33.44 -21.49
C LEU A 145 -18.10 -32.25 -20.59
N ALA A 146 -19.37 -31.94 -20.33
CA ALA A 146 -19.76 -30.89 -19.39
C ALA A 146 -19.28 -31.16 -17.96
N ARG A 147 -19.32 -32.44 -17.52
CA ARG A 147 -18.78 -32.87 -16.22
C ARG A 147 -17.27 -32.75 -16.15
N GLU A 148 -16.57 -33.15 -17.22
CA GLU A 148 -15.12 -33.03 -17.33
C GLU A 148 -14.68 -31.56 -17.25
N PHE A 149 -15.44 -30.63 -17.85
CA PHE A 149 -15.17 -29.19 -17.82
C PHE A 149 -15.77 -28.45 -16.61
N GLY A 150 -16.51 -29.14 -15.73
CA GLY A 150 -17.21 -28.52 -14.59
C GLY A 150 -18.32 -27.54 -14.98
N ILE A 151 -18.90 -27.67 -16.18
CA ILE A 151 -19.88 -26.72 -16.73
C ILE A 151 -21.31 -27.16 -16.40
N ASN A 152 -22.08 -26.21 -15.89
CA ASN A 152 -23.53 -26.41 -15.72
C ASN A 152 -24.23 -26.22 -17.06
N LEU A 153 -24.82 -27.30 -17.58
CA LEU A 153 -25.54 -27.32 -18.86
C LEU A 153 -26.74 -26.37 -18.92
N SER A 154 -27.27 -25.92 -17.78
CA SER A 154 -28.39 -24.96 -17.75
C SER A 154 -27.97 -23.56 -18.26
N LEU A 155 -26.66 -23.27 -18.28
CA LEU A 155 -26.07 -22.00 -18.73
C LEU A 155 -25.71 -22.01 -20.22
N VAL A 156 -25.78 -23.17 -20.88
CA VAL A 156 -25.43 -23.34 -22.28
C VAL A 156 -26.69 -23.32 -23.16
N ALA A 157 -26.73 -22.40 -24.14
CA ALA A 157 -27.80 -22.36 -25.13
C ALA A 157 -27.55 -23.46 -26.16
N GLY A 158 -28.54 -24.38 -26.32
CA GLY A 158 -28.48 -25.47 -27.30
C GLY A 158 -28.86 -25.01 -28.70
N SER A 159 -28.04 -25.29 -29.72
CA SER A 159 -28.29 -24.98 -31.14
C SER A 159 -28.95 -26.14 -31.90
N GLY A 160 -29.03 -27.32 -31.31
CA GLY A 160 -29.62 -28.52 -31.97
C GLY A 160 -31.14 -28.53 -32.02
N PRO A 161 -31.73 -29.48 -32.75
CA PRO A 161 -33.20 -29.63 -32.90
C PRO A 161 -33.90 -29.68 -31.53
N LYS A 162 -35.00 -28.91 -31.40
CA LYS A 162 -35.76 -28.74 -30.15
C LYS A 162 -34.91 -28.20 -28.95
N GLY A 163 -33.89 -27.34 -29.22
CA GLY A 163 -33.05 -26.75 -28.19
C GLY A 163 -32.03 -27.73 -27.56
N ARG A 164 -31.68 -28.79 -28.27
CA ARG A 164 -30.70 -29.78 -27.79
C ARG A 164 -29.30 -29.19 -27.76
N ILE A 165 -28.63 -29.35 -26.64
CA ILE A 165 -27.23 -28.91 -26.50
C ILE A 165 -26.34 -29.93 -27.21
N LEU A 166 -25.56 -29.42 -28.18
CA LEU A 166 -24.55 -30.15 -28.94
C LEU A 166 -23.16 -30.00 -28.29
N LYS A 167 -22.20 -30.80 -28.73
CA LYS A 167 -20.82 -30.73 -28.28
C LYS A 167 -20.16 -29.41 -28.69
N GLU A 168 -20.51 -28.92 -29.85
CA GLU A 168 -20.06 -27.64 -30.41
C GLU A 168 -20.51 -26.44 -29.57
N ASP A 169 -21.73 -26.46 -29.04
CA ASP A 169 -22.27 -25.42 -28.15
C ASP A 169 -21.44 -25.30 -26.88
N LEU A 170 -21.00 -26.43 -26.33
CA LEU A 170 -20.18 -26.48 -25.14
C LEU A 170 -18.78 -25.92 -25.41
N HIS A 171 -18.17 -26.26 -26.54
CA HIS A 171 -16.90 -25.70 -26.96
C HIS A 171 -16.99 -24.19 -27.20
N GLN A 172 -18.06 -23.71 -27.84
CA GLN A 172 -18.29 -22.30 -28.06
C GLN A 172 -18.49 -21.55 -26.74
N TYR A 173 -19.21 -22.14 -25.79
CA TYR A 173 -19.40 -21.58 -24.45
C TYR A 173 -18.08 -21.44 -23.70
N VAL A 174 -17.23 -22.48 -23.71
CA VAL A 174 -15.88 -22.43 -23.12
C VAL A 174 -15.03 -21.37 -23.80
N LYS A 175 -15.03 -21.33 -25.14
CA LYS A 175 -14.29 -20.33 -25.89
C LYS A 175 -14.74 -18.91 -25.56
N ASN A 176 -16.04 -18.69 -25.43
CA ASN A 176 -16.60 -17.40 -25.05
C ASN A 176 -16.19 -16.99 -23.64
N ILE A 177 -16.17 -17.91 -22.67
CA ILE A 177 -15.69 -17.63 -21.30
C ILE A 177 -14.19 -17.30 -21.29
N LEU A 178 -13.38 -18.07 -22.03
CA LEU A 178 -11.93 -17.86 -22.08
C LEU A 178 -11.54 -16.62 -22.92
N SER A 179 -12.35 -16.26 -23.90
CA SER A 179 -12.11 -15.10 -24.77
C SER A 179 -12.79 -13.81 -24.29
N SER A 180 -13.76 -13.91 -23.38
CA SER A 180 -14.28 -12.71 -22.72
C SER A 180 -13.18 -12.17 -21.83
N PRO A 181 -12.75 -10.90 -22.01
CA PRO A 181 -11.99 -10.25 -20.95
C PRO A 181 -12.88 -10.37 -19.71
N GLN A 182 -12.40 -11.01 -18.67
CA GLN A 182 -13.04 -10.87 -17.36
C GLN A 182 -12.98 -9.38 -17.05
N GLU A 183 -14.01 -8.64 -17.42
CA GLU A 183 -14.34 -7.42 -16.71
C GLU A 183 -14.53 -7.88 -15.27
N GLN A 184 -13.49 -7.70 -14.48
CA GLN A 184 -13.57 -7.78 -13.03
C GLN A 184 -14.46 -6.61 -12.59
N THR A 185 -15.77 -6.73 -12.90
CA THR A 185 -16.76 -5.93 -12.21
C THR A 185 -16.71 -6.41 -10.77
N PHE A 186 -16.07 -5.61 -9.95
CA PHE A 186 -16.07 -5.81 -8.50
C PHE A 186 -17.54 -5.84 -8.07
N LYS A 187 -18.07 -7.05 -7.90
CA LYS A 187 -19.37 -7.20 -7.25
C LYS A 187 -19.14 -6.77 -5.82
N SER A 188 -19.78 -5.68 -5.44
CA SER A 188 -19.84 -5.26 -4.04
C SER A 188 -20.30 -6.47 -3.22
N THR A 189 -19.52 -6.87 -2.23
CA THR A 189 -19.88 -7.88 -1.25
C THR A 189 -20.74 -7.29 -0.11
N GLN A 190 -21.14 -6.02 -0.25
CA GLN A 190 -21.99 -5.37 0.73
C GLN A 190 -23.37 -6.05 0.78
N PRO A 191 -23.88 -6.31 1.99
CA PRO A 191 -25.22 -6.85 2.15
C PRO A 191 -26.24 -5.87 1.58
N ASP A 192 -27.28 -6.41 0.94
CA ASP A 192 -28.44 -5.64 0.49
C ASP A 192 -29.31 -5.29 1.72
N ILE A 193 -29.17 -4.06 2.20
CA ILE A 193 -29.84 -3.58 3.41
C ILE A 193 -30.92 -2.59 3.01
N ASP A 194 -32.16 -2.87 3.41
CA ASP A 194 -33.27 -1.94 3.28
C ASP A 194 -33.21 -0.87 4.39
N PHE A 195 -32.68 0.31 4.05
CA PHE A 195 -32.57 1.44 4.97
C PHE A 195 -33.91 2.13 5.31
N SER A 196 -34.98 1.84 4.55
CA SER A 196 -36.31 2.42 4.80
C SER A 196 -36.90 2.01 6.16
N GLN A 197 -36.36 0.92 6.76
CA GLN A 197 -36.74 0.43 8.08
C GLN A 197 -36.39 1.43 9.21
N TRP A 198 -35.44 2.33 8.99
CA TRP A 198 -34.99 3.28 10.03
C TRP A 198 -35.39 4.73 9.74
N GLY A 199 -35.96 5.02 8.57
CA GLY A 199 -36.41 6.37 8.23
C GLY A 199 -36.50 6.64 6.73
N ASN A 200 -36.82 7.88 6.39
CA ASN A 200 -36.92 8.27 4.98
C ASN A 200 -35.56 8.25 4.31
N THR A 201 -35.44 7.56 3.19
CA THR A 201 -34.24 7.47 2.37
C THR A 201 -34.42 8.22 1.06
N LYS A 202 -33.31 8.71 0.50
CA LYS A 202 -33.26 9.31 -0.83
C LYS A 202 -32.18 8.63 -1.64
N GLU A 203 -32.55 8.01 -2.71
CA GLU A 203 -31.63 7.42 -3.67
C GLU A 203 -31.25 8.43 -4.74
N VAL A 204 -29.98 8.47 -5.10
CA VAL A 204 -29.46 9.32 -6.17
C VAL A 204 -28.49 8.51 -7.02
N ASP A 205 -28.74 8.47 -8.32
CA ASP A 205 -27.88 7.76 -9.27
C ASP A 205 -26.49 8.41 -9.36
N LEU A 206 -25.46 7.56 -9.36
CA LEU A 206 -24.10 8.01 -9.63
C LEU A 206 -23.94 8.43 -11.09
N THR A 207 -23.30 9.56 -11.30
CA THR A 207 -22.90 10.02 -12.63
C THR A 207 -21.87 9.07 -13.25
N LYS A 208 -21.74 9.05 -14.58
CA LYS A 208 -20.71 8.28 -15.28
C LYS A 208 -19.31 8.57 -14.76
N PHE A 209 -19.01 9.83 -14.47
CA PHE A 209 -17.73 10.25 -13.91
C PHE A 209 -17.48 9.65 -12.52
N GLN A 210 -18.48 9.69 -11.63
CA GLN A 210 -18.36 9.10 -10.29
C GLN A 210 -18.17 7.59 -10.34
N LYS A 211 -18.86 6.87 -11.24
CA LYS A 211 -18.67 5.41 -11.45
C LYS A 211 -17.22 5.10 -11.88
N THR A 212 -16.70 5.82 -12.88
CA THR A 212 -15.31 5.64 -13.34
C THR A 212 -14.30 5.95 -12.23
N SER A 213 -14.55 7.02 -11.43
CA SER A 213 -13.69 7.37 -10.30
C SER A 213 -13.68 6.29 -9.22
N LEU A 214 -14.85 5.73 -8.91
CA LEU A 214 -15.01 4.63 -7.96
C LEU A 214 -14.19 3.41 -8.39
N ASP A 215 -14.32 2.99 -9.65
CA ASP A 215 -13.59 1.84 -10.19
C ASP A 215 -12.08 2.07 -10.14
N ASN A 216 -11.61 3.26 -10.53
CA ASN A 216 -10.18 3.60 -10.51
C ASN A 216 -9.61 3.63 -9.09
N LEU A 217 -10.30 4.27 -8.14
CA LEU A 217 -9.87 4.36 -6.75
C LEU A 217 -9.83 2.98 -6.09
N HIS A 218 -10.87 2.17 -6.30
CA HIS A 218 -10.93 0.82 -5.77
C HIS A 218 -9.80 -0.04 -6.35
N SER A 219 -9.62 0.00 -7.67
CA SER A 219 -8.54 -0.72 -8.35
C SER A 219 -7.16 -0.31 -7.84
N SER A 220 -6.92 0.99 -7.64
CA SER A 220 -5.66 1.48 -7.08
C SER A 220 -5.42 0.94 -5.67
N TRP A 221 -6.44 1.04 -4.81
CA TRP A 221 -6.33 0.61 -3.42
C TRP A 221 -6.05 -0.88 -3.26
N VAL A 222 -6.68 -1.72 -4.08
CA VAL A 222 -6.53 -3.19 -4.02
C VAL A 222 -5.22 -3.65 -4.65
N ASN A 223 -4.78 -3.02 -5.75
CA ASN A 223 -3.66 -3.52 -6.54
C ASN A 223 -2.30 -2.92 -6.15
N ILE A 224 -2.28 -1.82 -5.40
CA ILE A 224 -1.03 -1.15 -5.00
C ILE A 224 -0.88 -1.23 -3.48
N PRO A 225 0.17 -1.89 -2.95
CA PRO A 225 0.48 -1.85 -1.53
C PRO A 225 1.01 -0.47 -1.15
N HIS A 226 0.09 0.41 -0.69
CA HIS A 226 0.41 1.76 -0.30
C HIS A 226 1.13 1.80 1.04
N VAL A 227 2.25 2.53 1.09
CA VAL A 227 2.83 3.01 2.34
C VAL A 227 2.80 4.53 2.31
N THR A 228 2.44 5.16 3.42
CA THR A 228 2.40 6.62 3.53
C THR A 228 3.37 7.08 4.61
N GLN A 229 4.25 8.00 4.24
CA GLN A 229 5.17 8.66 5.13
C GLN A 229 4.77 10.11 5.32
N HIS A 230 4.74 10.57 6.57
CA HIS A 230 4.38 11.92 6.94
C HIS A 230 5.61 12.67 7.43
N GLU A 231 5.75 13.95 7.02
CA GLU A 231 6.83 14.82 7.44
C GLU A 231 6.37 16.28 7.51
N GLU A 232 7.09 17.11 8.26
CA GLU A 232 6.85 18.55 8.37
C GLU A 232 8.04 19.33 7.82
N ILE A 233 7.87 19.96 6.67
CA ILE A 233 8.92 20.75 6.01
C ILE A 233 8.85 22.20 6.47
N ASN A 234 9.98 22.74 6.94
CA ASN A 234 10.08 24.16 7.24
C ASN A 234 10.21 24.97 5.95
N ILE A 235 9.16 25.73 5.61
CA ILE A 235 9.08 26.56 4.42
C ILE A 235 9.19 28.07 4.71
N SER A 236 9.71 28.46 5.87
CA SER A 236 9.82 29.89 6.25
C SER A 236 10.64 30.68 5.26
N LYS A 237 11.75 30.12 4.74
CA LYS A 237 12.60 30.76 3.72
C LYS A 237 11.85 30.92 2.40
N LEU A 238 11.18 29.86 1.93
CA LEU A 238 10.35 29.89 0.73
C LEU A 238 9.26 30.97 0.82
N MET A 239 8.58 31.07 1.94
CA MET A 239 7.51 32.08 2.12
C MET A 239 8.05 33.51 2.09
N LYS A 240 9.22 33.77 2.70
CA LYS A 240 9.89 35.09 2.65
C LYS A 240 10.33 35.44 1.22
N ILE A 241 10.98 34.50 0.50
CA ILE A 241 11.44 34.76 -0.87
C ILE A 241 10.28 34.92 -1.83
N ARG A 242 9.22 34.11 -1.70
CA ARG A 242 7.99 34.25 -2.47
C ARG A 242 7.40 35.67 -2.32
N GLU A 243 7.30 36.17 -1.09
CA GLU A 243 6.76 37.50 -0.83
C GLU A 243 7.63 38.58 -1.49
N LYS A 244 8.96 38.48 -1.36
CA LYS A 244 9.93 39.38 -2.01
C LYS A 244 9.76 39.37 -3.53
N LEU A 245 9.70 38.18 -4.17
CA LEU A 245 9.60 38.04 -5.62
C LEU A 245 8.22 38.52 -6.13
N CYS A 246 7.13 38.16 -5.46
CA CYS A 246 5.79 38.59 -5.82
C CYS A 246 5.67 40.14 -5.76
N LYS A 247 6.27 40.78 -4.76
CA LYS A 247 6.34 42.25 -4.67
C LYS A 247 7.19 42.87 -5.79
N LYS A 248 8.38 42.32 -6.03
CA LYS A 248 9.32 42.78 -7.05
C LYS A 248 8.72 42.76 -8.45
N TYR A 249 8.04 41.66 -8.80
CA TYR A 249 7.47 41.46 -10.14
C TYR A 249 5.99 41.83 -10.25
N LYS A 250 5.35 42.34 -9.17
CA LYS A 250 3.94 42.71 -9.11
C LYS A 250 2.97 41.59 -9.54
N VAL A 251 3.27 40.35 -9.19
CA VAL A 251 2.49 39.13 -9.48
C VAL A 251 2.03 38.46 -8.20
N LYS A 252 0.92 37.71 -8.29
CA LYS A 252 0.41 36.88 -7.18
C LYS A 252 0.57 35.41 -7.56
N ILE A 253 1.55 34.73 -6.97
CA ILE A 253 1.85 33.30 -7.22
C ILE A 253 1.65 32.50 -5.94
N SER A 254 0.95 31.37 -6.05
CA SER A 254 0.71 30.45 -4.94
C SER A 254 2.02 29.79 -4.48
N PRO A 255 2.18 29.48 -3.18
CA PRO A 255 3.28 28.63 -2.71
C PRO A 255 3.38 27.30 -3.46
N LEU A 256 2.25 26.77 -3.91
CA LEU A 256 2.18 25.53 -4.68
C LEU A 256 3.10 25.53 -5.91
N ALA A 257 3.17 26.66 -6.66
CA ALA A 257 4.05 26.74 -7.83
C ALA A 257 5.55 26.58 -7.50
N PHE A 258 5.98 27.10 -6.34
CA PHE A 258 7.34 26.93 -5.83
C PHE A 258 7.58 25.48 -5.42
N ILE A 259 6.62 24.85 -4.73
CA ILE A 259 6.70 23.47 -4.31
C ILE A 259 6.75 22.54 -5.52
N LEU A 260 5.92 22.76 -6.54
CA LEU A 260 5.91 21.97 -7.77
C LEU A 260 7.24 22.07 -8.53
N LYS A 261 7.85 23.27 -8.57
CA LYS A 261 9.19 23.45 -9.16
C LYS A 261 10.26 22.70 -8.38
N GLY A 262 10.26 22.82 -7.04
CA GLY A 262 11.18 22.04 -6.19
C GLY A 262 10.99 20.53 -6.34
N LEU A 263 9.74 20.09 -6.40
CA LEU A 263 9.38 18.69 -6.62
C LEU A 263 9.92 18.17 -7.96
N SER A 264 9.88 18.97 -9.04
CA SER A 264 10.44 18.55 -10.33
C SER A 264 11.95 18.28 -10.28
N VAL A 265 12.69 18.99 -9.45
CA VAL A 265 14.13 18.76 -9.22
C VAL A 265 14.33 17.47 -8.43
N SER A 266 13.53 17.26 -7.39
CA SER A 266 13.61 16.04 -6.58
C SER A 266 13.22 14.79 -7.39
N LEU A 267 12.22 14.86 -8.27
CA LEU A 267 11.84 13.74 -9.16
C LEU A 267 12.93 13.41 -10.20
N LYS A 268 13.74 14.39 -10.59
CA LYS A 268 14.88 14.16 -11.48
C LYS A 268 16.03 13.47 -10.78
N GLU A 269 16.30 13.83 -9.52
CA GLU A 269 17.36 13.20 -8.71
C GLU A 269 16.96 11.81 -8.22
N TYR A 270 15.69 11.65 -7.89
CA TYR A 270 15.10 10.39 -7.37
C TYR A 270 14.23 9.72 -8.45
N GLU A 271 14.89 9.19 -9.48
CA GLU A 271 14.23 8.67 -10.69
C GLU A 271 13.18 7.58 -10.41
N MET A 272 13.36 6.75 -9.37
CA MET A 272 12.38 5.73 -9.00
C MET A 272 11.02 6.35 -8.62
N MET A 273 10.99 7.57 -8.05
CA MET A 273 9.73 8.29 -7.80
C MET A 273 9.04 8.73 -9.09
N ASN A 274 9.79 8.89 -10.20
CA ASN A 274 9.27 9.26 -11.51
C ASN A 274 9.16 8.05 -12.45
N SER A 275 8.87 6.86 -11.91
CA SER A 275 8.77 5.62 -12.66
C SER A 275 7.34 5.08 -12.74
N SER A 276 7.19 3.94 -13.37
CA SER A 276 5.98 3.11 -13.37
C SER A 276 6.36 1.64 -13.33
N LEU A 277 5.56 0.83 -12.65
CA LEU A 277 5.68 -0.62 -12.74
C LEU A 277 4.96 -1.11 -14.00
N SER A 278 5.57 -2.00 -14.77
CA SER A 278 4.96 -2.58 -15.96
C SER A 278 3.73 -3.42 -15.61
N LYS A 279 2.84 -3.63 -16.58
CA LYS A 279 1.60 -4.38 -16.39
C LYS A 279 1.82 -5.84 -15.98
N ASP A 280 2.89 -6.44 -16.44
CA ASP A 280 3.33 -7.82 -16.12
C ASP A 280 4.14 -7.91 -14.81
N LEU A 281 4.34 -6.78 -14.12
CA LEU A 281 5.07 -6.64 -12.87
C LEU A 281 6.56 -7.06 -12.94
N ASN A 282 7.13 -7.18 -14.13
CA ASN A 282 8.49 -7.69 -14.32
C ASN A 282 9.53 -6.57 -14.52
N THR A 283 9.10 -5.36 -14.88
CA THR A 283 10.02 -4.26 -15.19
C THR A 283 9.57 -2.93 -14.60
N ILE A 284 10.54 -2.08 -14.24
CA ILE A 284 10.32 -0.69 -13.84
C ILE A 284 10.60 0.18 -15.06
N ILE A 285 9.67 1.05 -15.41
CA ILE A 285 9.76 1.97 -16.53
C ILE A 285 10.13 3.34 -15.99
N PHE A 286 11.36 3.77 -16.18
CA PHE A 286 11.82 5.13 -15.85
C PHE A 286 11.34 6.11 -16.92
N LYS A 287 10.98 7.32 -16.52
CA LYS A 287 10.43 8.36 -17.39
C LYS A 287 11.41 9.54 -17.46
N ASP A 288 11.88 9.88 -18.66
CA ASP A 288 12.74 11.06 -18.87
C ASP A 288 11.96 12.38 -18.81
N PHE A 289 10.63 12.31 -18.91
CA PHE A 289 9.75 13.47 -18.78
C PHE A 289 9.19 13.59 -17.35
N ILE A 290 9.00 14.82 -16.89
CA ILE A 290 8.41 15.12 -15.59
C ILE A 290 7.11 15.90 -15.81
N ASN A 291 5.99 15.20 -15.71
CA ASN A 291 4.65 15.75 -15.82
C ASN A 291 3.94 15.58 -14.48
N ILE A 292 3.57 16.69 -13.84
CA ILE A 292 2.96 16.63 -12.51
C ILE A 292 1.45 16.85 -12.63
N GLY A 293 0.69 15.84 -12.20
CA GLY A 293 -0.74 15.93 -11.98
C GLY A 293 -1.04 16.78 -10.73
N VAL A 294 -1.98 17.69 -10.82
CA VAL A 294 -2.43 18.50 -9.68
C VAL A 294 -3.91 18.23 -9.43
N ALA A 295 -4.21 17.61 -8.30
CA ALA A 295 -5.59 17.30 -7.95
C ALA A 295 -6.41 18.57 -7.69
N VAL A 296 -7.54 18.70 -8.39
CA VAL A 296 -8.48 19.82 -8.29
C VAL A 296 -9.84 19.29 -7.89
N ASP A 297 -10.34 19.75 -6.76
CA ASP A 297 -11.70 19.46 -6.30
C ASP A 297 -12.72 20.30 -7.09
N THR A 298 -13.78 19.63 -7.56
CA THR A 298 -14.89 20.26 -8.29
C THR A 298 -16.22 19.75 -7.78
N GLU A 299 -17.29 20.46 -8.04
CA GLU A 299 -18.68 20.05 -7.70
C GLU A 299 -19.07 18.68 -8.27
N TYR A 300 -18.31 18.18 -9.23
CA TYR A 300 -18.57 16.91 -9.92
C TYR A 300 -17.66 15.78 -9.49
N GLY A 301 -16.66 16.07 -8.63
CA GLY A 301 -15.65 15.16 -8.12
C GLY A 301 -14.22 15.65 -8.36
N LEU A 302 -13.26 14.84 -7.97
CA LEU A 302 -11.83 15.11 -8.05
C LEU A 302 -11.31 14.86 -9.47
N ILE A 303 -10.69 15.88 -10.06
CA ILE A 303 -10.05 15.80 -11.39
C ILE A 303 -8.57 16.12 -11.24
N VAL A 304 -7.71 15.42 -11.98
CA VAL A 304 -6.25 15.58 -11.91
C VAL A 304 -5.69 16.02 -13.27
N PRO A 305 -5.78 17.33 -13.60
CA PRO A 305 -5.06 17.85 -14.75
C PRO A 305 -3.54 17.83 -14.50
N ASN A 306 -2.76 17.71 -15.57
CA ASN A 306 -1.31 17.63 -15.47
C ASN A 306 -0.59 18.81 -16.17
N ILE A 307 0.52 19.22 -15.56
CA ILE A 307 1.45 20.21 -16.08
C ILE A 307 2.61 19.44 -16.73
N LYS A 308 2.72 19.52 -18.05
CA LYS A 308 3.72 18.79 -18.83
C LYS A 308 5.07 19.49 -18.79
N ASN A 309 6.15 18.68 -18.77
CA ASN A 309 7.55 19.16 -18.81
C ASN A 309 7.82 20.30 -17.81
N ILE A 310 7.40 20.06 -16.55
CA ILE A 310 7.43 21.09 -15.51
C ILE A 310 8.86 21.51 -15.14
N ASP A 311 9.82 20.62 -15.31
CA ASP A 311 11.24 20.85 -15.10
C ASP A 311 11.80 21.98 -15.97
N SER A 312 11.32 22.14 -17.20
CA SER A 312 11.71 23.20 -18.12
C SER A 312 11.01 24.54 -17.88
N LYS A 313 9.95 24.57 -17.05
CA LYS A 313 9.12 25.77 -16.82
C LYS A 313 9.63 26.60 -15.64
N THR A 314 9.42 27.91 -15.72
CA THR A 314 9.68 28.83 -14.62
C THR A 314 8.53 28.78 -13.60
N ILE A 315 8.81 29.18 -12.34
CA ILE A 315 7.80 29.21 -11.27
C ILE A 315 6.61 30.09 -11.66
N SER A 316 6.85 31.20 -12.37
CA SER A 316 5.81 32.10 -12.86
C SER A 316 4.88 31.42 -13.85
N ASN A 317 5.43 30.67 -14.82
CA ASN A 317 4.66 29.92 -15.81
C ASN A 317 3.86 28.79 -15.16
N ILE A 318 4.49 28.03 -14.25
CA ILE A 318 3.81 26.99 -13.47
C ILE A 318 2.62 27.57 -12.70
N GLY A 319 2.80 28.72 -12.03
CA GLY A 319 1.73 29.36 -11.28
C GLY A 319 0.55 29.81 -12.13
N SER A 320 0.81 30.29 -13.36
CA SER A 320 -0.22 30.68 -14.32
C SER A 320 -0.97 29.47 -14.86
N GLU A 321 -0.25 28.40 -15.24
CA GLU A 321 -0.81 27.17 -15.78
C GLU A 321 -1.65 26.40 -14.75
N VAL A 322 -1.19 26.32 -13.48
CA VAL A 322 -1.98 25.75 -12.37
C VAL A 322 -3.33 26.45 -12.25
N LYS A 323 -3.33 27.80 -12.32
CA LYS A 323 -4.55 28.57 -12.22
C LYS A 323 -5.47 28.33 -13.41
N GLU A 324 -4.92 28.33 -14.62
CA GLU A 324 -5.68 28.09 -15.86
C GLU A 324 -6.32 26.70 -15.84
N LEU A 325 -5.54 25.66 -15.53
CA LEU A 325 -6.02 24.28 -15.45
C LEU A 325 -7.11 24.11 -14.37
N ALA A 326 -6.95 24.76 -13.22
CA ALA A 326 -7.96 24.73 -12.17
C ALA A 326 -9.27 25.43 -12.60
N ASP A 327 -9.17 26.55 -13.32
CA ASP A 327 -10.35 27.25 -13.86
C ASP A 327 -11.05 26.45 -14.96
N LEU A 328 -10.28 25.76 -15.83
CA LEU A 328 -10.81 24.85 -16.86
C LEU A 328 -11.48 23.63 -16.22
N ALA A 329 -10.90 23.06 -15.14
CA ALA A 329 -11.47 21.94 -14.41
C ALA A 329 -12.86 22.30 -13.84
N LYS A 330 -12.97 23.41 -13.12
CA LYS A 330 -14.23 23.90 -12.56
C LYS A 330 -15.28 24.17 -13.62
N LYS A 331 -14.88 24.64 -14.81
CA LYS A 331 -15.77 24.93 -15.95
C LYS A 331 -16.06 23.72 -16.84
N ARG A 332 -15.55 22.52 -16.52
CA ARG A 332 -15.66 21.28 -17.35
C ARG A 332 -15.13 21.45 -18.78
N ARG A 333 -14.05 22.22 -18.94
CA ARG A 333 -13.46 22.52 -20.26
C ARG A 333 -12.08 21.88 -20.45
N LEU A 334 -11.67 20.99 -19.54
CA LEU A 334 -10.45 20.19 -19.72
C LEU A 334 -10.59 19.26 -20.92
N LYS A 335 -9.53 19.19 -21.72
CA LYS A 335 -9.39 18.23 -22.82
C LYS A 335 -8.69 16.97 -22.33
N ASN A 336 -8.80 15.87 -23.06
CA ASN A 336 -8.13 14.62 -22.72
C ASN A 336 -6.61 14.78 -22.60
N GLU A 337 -6.01 15.64 -23.42
CA GLU A 337 -4.56 15.96 -23.37
C GLU A 337 -4.11 16.53 -22.00
N HIS A 338 -5.01 17.21 -21.28
CA HIS A 338 -4.74 17.75 -19.94
C HIS A 338 -4.82 16.68 -18.84
N LEU A 339 -5.46 15.54 -19.11
CA LEU A 339 -5.72 14.49 -18.12
C LEU A 339 -4.80 13.28 -18.25
N GLN A 340 -4.03 13.20 -19.36
CA GLN A 340 -3.20 12.05 -19.65
C GLN A 340 -1.71 12.37 -19.57
N GLY A 341 -0.92 11.36 -19.13
CA GLY A 341 0.53 11.41 -19.17
C GLY A 341 1.18 12.07 -17.96
N ALA A 342 0.51 12.13 -16.82
CA ALA A 342 1.16 12.46 -15.54
C ALA A 342 2.17 11.39 -15.16
N SER A 343 3.29 11.80 -14.60
CA SER A 343 4.33 10.90 -14.11
C SER A 343 4.37 10.82 -12.58
N PHE A 344 3.82 11.83 -11.93
CA PHE A 344 3.66 11.95 -10.47
C PHE A 344 2.49 12.89 -10.15
N THR A 345 1.76 12.67 -9.07
CA THR A 345 0.61 13.49 -8.69
C THR A 345 0.84 14.25 -7.39
N VAL A 346 0.29 15.47 -7.30
CA VAL A 346 0.21 16.28 -6.09
C VAL A 346 -1.24 16.54 -5.73
N SER A 347 -1.62 16.20 -4.50
CA SER A 347 -2.93 16.54 -3.92
C SER A 347 -2.76 17.62 -2.87
N SER A 348 -3.44 18.75 -3.02
CA SER A 348 -3.27 19.90 -2.11
C SER A 348 -4.57 20.23 -1.39
N LEU A 349 -4.59 19.97 -0.08
CA LEU A 349 -5.66 20.39 0.85
C LEU A 349 -5.32 21.67 1.61
N SER A 350 -4.28 22.40 1.18
CA SER A 350 -3.77 23.59 1.88
C SER A 350 -4.80 24.71 2.09
N GLY A 351 -5.81 24.78 1.24
CA GLY A 351 -6.92 25.74 1.34
C GLY A 351 -8.08 25.31 2.25
N VAL A 352 -8.16 24.02 2.59
CA VAL A 352 -9.31 23.44 3.30
C VAL A 352 -8.96 23.18 4.77
N GLY A 353 -7.88 22.44 5.04
CA GLY A 353 -7.47 22.09 6.42
C GLY A 353 -6.79 20.74 6.48
N GLY A 354 -6.75 20.19 7.72
CA GLY A 354 -6.06 18.92 8.00
C GLY A 354 -4.54 19.09 8.19
N LYS A 355 -3.94 18.19 8.97
CA LYS A 355 -2.50 18.14 9.19
C LYS A 355 -1.84 17.08 8.32
N PHE A 356 -2.38 15.87 8.31
CA PHE A 356 -1.91 14.76 7.49
C PHE A 356 -3.11 14.01 6.89
N PHE A 357 -2.89 13.34 5.79
CA PHE A 357 -3.85 12.43 5.15
C PHE A 357 -3.09 11.42 4.30
N THR A 358 -3.73 10.33 3.92
CA THR A 358 -3.15 9.27 3.10
C THR A 358 -3.70 9.35 1.67
N PRO A 359 -3.02 10.04 0.73
CA PRO A 359 -3.48 10.13 -0.64
C PRO A 359 -3.37 8.76 -1.34
N ILE A 360 -4.34 8.44 -2.19
CA ILE A 360 -4.35 7.22 -3.00
C ILE A 360 -3.56 7.50 -4.29
N ILE A 361 -2.64 6.61 -4.64
CA ILE A 361 -1.81 6.70 -5.85
C ILE A 361 -2.71 6.61 -7.07
N ASN A 362 -2.41 7.42 -8.09
CA ASN A 362 -3.11 7.43 -9.37
C ASN A 362 -2.32 6.58 -10.39
N PRO A 363 -2.74 5.34 -10.68
CA PRO A 363 -2.00 4.49 -11.62
C PRO A 363 -1.89 5.12 -13.02
N PRO A 364 -0.79 4.94 -13.74
CA PRO A 364 0.36 4.04 -13.49
C PRO A 364 1.52 4.70 -12.71
N GLU A 365 1.26 5.74 -11.94
CA GLU A 365 2.26 6.40 -11.11
C GLU A 365 2.63 5.52 -9.90
N VAL A 366 3.84 5.70 -9.36
CA VAL A 366 4.33 4.98 -8.17
C VAL A 366 4.28 5.81 -6.90
N GLY A 367 3.89 7.09 -7.00
CA GLY A 367 3.84 7.97 -5.85
C GLY A 367 2.92 9.18 -6.03
N ILE A 368 2.44 9.68 -4.90
CA ILE A 368 1.60 10.89 -4.81
C ILE A 368 1.99 11.66 -3.55
N LEU A 369 2.15 12.99 -3.71
CA LEU A 369 2.47 13.89 -2.61
C LEU A 369 1.22 14.67 -2.15
N GLY A 370 0.82 14.45 -0.92
CA GLY A 370 -0.20 15.23 -0.23
C GLY A 370 0.38 16.46 0.44
N LEU A 371 -0.19 17.65 0.18
CA LEU A 371 0.17 18.91 0.81
C LEU A 371 -0.98 19.39 1.69
N SER A 372 -0.76 19.52 2.99
CA SER A 372 -1.75 19.99 3.94
C SER A 372 -1.62 21.49 4.23
N ARG A 373 -2.44 21.98 5.16
CA ARG A 373 -2.44 23.41 5.52
C ARG A 373 -1.17 23.75 6.29
N THR A 374 -0.44 24.77 5.81
CA THR A 374 0.71 25.35 6.51
C THR A 374 0.28 25.93 7.85
N PHE A 375 1.06 25.71 8.90
CA PHE A 375 0.83 26.25 10.23
C PHE A 375 2.09 26.89 10.81
N ASP A 376 1.90 27.74 11.82
CA ASP A 376 3.00 28.37 12.54
C ASP A 376 3.41 27.48 13.73
N SER A 377 4.70 27.21 13.85
CA SER A 377 5.32 26.48 14.95
C SER A 377 6.41 27.33 15.60
N LEU A 378 6.70 27.06 16.87
CA LEU A 378 7.77 27.72 17.60
C LEU A 378 9.03 26.84 17.55
N LYS A 379 10.14 27.41 17.12
CA LYS A 379 11.47 26.76 17.15
C LYS A 379 12.38 27.58 18.04
N LEU A 380 13.09 26.86 18.93
CA LEU A 380 14.16 27.47 19.72
C LEU A 380 15.43 27.47 18.90
N ASP A 381 15.96 28.64 18.55
CA ASP A 381 17.27 28.80 17.92
C ASP A 381 18.14 29.72 18.78
N LYS A 382 19.30 29.19 19.24
CA LYS A 382 20.25 29.92 20.08
C LYS A 382 19.63 30.76 21.20
N LEU A 383 18.74 30.16 22.00
CA LEU A 383 17.99 30.77 23.10
C LEU A 383 16.96 31.85 22.68
N LYS A 384 16.62 31.93 21.39
CA LYS A 384 15.52 32.76 20.90
C LYS A 384 14.40 31.89 20.35
N LEU A 385 13.17 32.24 20.72
CA LEU A 385 11.98 31.61 20.12
C LEU A 385 11.70 32.30 18.79
N GLU A 386 11.73 31.52 17.72
CA GLU A 386 11.38 31.97 16.37
C GLU A 386 10.09 31.27 15.90
N THR A 387 9.19 32.04 15.30
CA THR A 387 8.03 31.47 14.62
C THR A 387 8.45 31.00 13.24
N VAL A 388 8.27 29.71 12.99
CA VAL A 388 8.56 29.08 11.69
C VAL A 388 7.29 28.58 11.04
N LYS A 389 7.23 28.61 9.71
CA LYS A 389 6.11 28.08 8.93
C LYS A 389 6.40 26.67 8.51
N MET A 390 5.59 25.73 9.01
CA MET A 390 5.69 24.32 8.72
C MET A 390 4.64 23.91 7.68
N LEU A 391 5.06 23.12 6.71
CA LEU A 391 4.21 22.51 5.70
C LEU A 391 4.16 21.00 5.99
N PRO A 392 3.02 20.47 6.44
CA PRO A 392 2.85 19.04 6.55
C PRO A 392 2.71 18.43 5.15
N VAL A 393 3.48 17.38 4.92
CA VAL A 393 3.46 16.61 3.68
C VAL A 393 3.17 15.14 3.99
N SER A 394 2.49 14.48 3.06
CA SER A 394 2.16 13.07 3.14
C SER A 394 2.53 12.43 1.81
N LEU A 395 3.56 11.61 1.77
CA LEU A 395 4.01 10.90 0.58
C LEU A 395 3.47 9.46 0.63
N SER A 396 2.53 9.12 -0.25
CA SER A 396 2.15 7.73 -0.48
C SER A 396 2.91 7.19 -1.68
N TYR A 397 3.40 5.96 -1.57
CA TYR A 397 4.19 5.31 -2.61
C TYR A 397 3.89 3.81 -2.70
N ASP A 398 4.15 3.25 -3.88
CA ASP A 398 4.05 1.81 -4.14
C ASP A 398 5.25 1.09 -3.54
N HIS A 399 5.02 0.31 -2.45
CA HIS A 399 6.10 -0.34 -1.72
C HIS A 399 6.77 -1.49 -2.50
N ARG A 400 6.20 -1.92 -3.62
CA ARG A 400 6.84 -2.88 -4.53
C ARG A 400 8.01 -2.25 -5.30
N VAL A 401 8.00 -0.92 -5.47
CA VAL A 401 9.02 -0.18 -6.23
C VAL A 401 9.90 0.64 -5.30
N ILE A 402 9.31 1.27 -4.28
CA ILE A 402 9.97 2.26 -3.42
C ILE A 402 10.00 1.76 -1.99
N ASN A 403 11.19 1.75 -1.38
CA ASN A 403 11.35 1.45 0.05
C ASN A 403 11.30 2.72 0.91
N GLY A 404 11.11 2.53 2.24
CA GLY A 404 10.94 3.63 3.19
C GLY A 404 12.14 4.56 3.29
N VAL A 405 13.37 4.03 3.18
CA VAL A 405 14.61 4.85 3.22
C VAL A 405 14.68 5.78 2.01
N TYR A 406 14.40 5.27 0.83
CA TYR A 406 14.38 6.06 -0.39
C TYR A 406 13.29 7.15 -0.35
N ALA A 407 12.12 6.82 0.20
CA ALA A 407 11.01 7.77 0.36
C ALA A 407 11.38 8.94 1.29
N ILE A 408 12.04 8.68 2.44
CA ILE A 408 12.44 9.75 3.36
C ILE A 408 13.59 10.59 2.78
N GLN A 409 14.53 9.98 2.06
CA GLN A 409 15.59 10.71 1.37
C GLN A 409 15.02 11.65 0.32
N PHE A 410 14.02 11.22 -0.45
CA PHE A 410 13.28 12.06 -1.40
C PHE A 410 12.61 13.27 -0.71
N ILE A 411 11.93 13.07 0.43
CA ILE A 411 11.30 14.17 1.17
C ILE A 411 12.36 15.13 1.72
N ASN A 412 13.47 14.61 2.25
CA ASN A 412 14.56 15.43 2.77
C ASN A 412 15.19 16.28 1.66
N HIS A 413 15.46 15.69 0.49
CA HIS A 413 15.94 16.42 -0.68
C HIS A 413 14.95 17.50 -1.12
N LEU A 414 13.66 17.19 -1.18
CA LEU A 414 12.62 18.20 -1.45
C LEU A 414 12.69 19.34 -0.44
N SER A 415 12.83 19.03 0.85
CA SER A 415 12.99 20.06 1.90
C SER A 415 14.22 20.94 1.68
N GLU A 416 15.35 20.38 1.28
CA GLU A 416 16.57 21.11 0.96
C GLU A 416 16.37 22.05 -0.24
N VAL A 417 15.82 21.54 -1.34
CA VAL A 417 15.52 22.33 -2.55
C VAL A 417 14.56 23.48 -2.25
N LEU A 418 13.52 23.26 -1.44
CA LEU A 418 12.56 24.30 -1.05
C LEU A 418 13.18 25.37 -0.12
N ASN A 419 14.32 25.08 0.51
CA ASN A 419 15.09 26.02 1.34
C ASN A 419 16.27 26.66 0.62
N ASP A 420 16.58 26.27 -0.63
CA ASP A 420 17.60 26.92 -1.48
C ASP A 420 17.05 28.20 -2.10
N ILE A 421 17.39 29.33 -1.46
CA ILE A 421 16.91 30.67 -1.89
C ILE A 421 17.42 31.00 -3.29
N LYS A 422 18.66 30.64 -3.64
CA LYS A 422 19.25 30.93 -4.94
C LYS A 422 18.50 30.19 -6.05
N PHE A 423 18.28 28.90 -5.87
CA PHE A 423 17.48 28.10 -6.80
C PHE A 423 16.08 28.69 -7.02
N LEU A 424 15.39 29.10 -5.95
CA LEU A 424 14.04 29.67 -6.04
C LEU A 424 14.01 31.04 -6.75
N GLU A 425 15.08 31.87 -6.56
CA GLU A 425 15.22 33.16 -7.27
C GLU A 425 15.50 32.94 -8.75
N ASP A 426 16.45 32.07 -9.11
CA ASP A 426 16.88 31.78 -10.48
C ASP A 426 15.76 31.10 -11.29
N SER A 427 14.95 30.26 -10.65
CA SER A 427 13.83 29.53 -11.28
C SER A 427 12.54 30.32 -11.41
N PHE A 428 12.49 31.56 -10.90
CA PHE A 428 11.24 32.33 -10.83
C PHE A 428 10.77 32.84 -12.18
N LYS A 429 11.69 33.23 -13.07
CA LYS A 429 11.38 33.92 -14.33
C LYS A 429 12.14 33.32 -15.51
#